data_3de34dc2b19dbcc9622b32e79ff88ded
#
_entry.id   3de34dc2b19dbcc9622b32e79ff88ded
#
_cell.length_a   1.000
_cell.length_b   1.000
_cell.length_c   1.000
_cell.angle_alpha   90.00
_cell.angle_beta   90.00
_cell.angle_gamma   90.00
#
_symmetry.space_group_name_H-M   'P 1'
#
loop_
_entity.id
_entity.type
_entity.pdbx_description
1 polymer ?
#
loop_
_entity_poly.entity_id
_entity_poly.type
_entity_poly.pdbx_seq_one_letter_code
_entity_poly.pdbx_strand_id
1 'polypeptide(L)'
;FFDIATVKAPKSLKLVIARPQWHLMVDEATGMKFSAFYEKKNDIVEPTCVKLNKLADNAGEIKHLRQDNAGENLTLAKLMGSRDWKMKTKIEYTAKGTPQQNHLAELGFTTIAARTRATMNRANIPTEMRYKLFGEIANTVAKVDMLTVITLNGEKKTRYEHYQGNLPGFANHLRTIGEAGTVRIGKNGKVKDRGVTMIFVGYATQHDGDCWRMYNPETGKVSQSRDVIWLNRMYYEKSNAGTTREDPIVVLEVVKPREVDKFSNGRQC
;
A
#
# COMPACT_ATOMS: atom_id res chain seq x y z
N PHE A 1 -7.94 -10.76 6.92
CA PHE A 1 -6.59 -11.11 7.41
C PHE A 1 -5.80 -9.87 7.74
N PHE A 2 -5.03 -9.96 8.80
CA PHE A 2 -4.32 -8.81 9.34
C PHE A 2 -2.99 -9.23 9.94
N ASP A 3 -1.93 -8.43 9.70
CA ASP A 3 -0.60 -8.70 10.26
C ASP A 3 0.29 -7.45 10.30
N ILE A 4 1.40 -7.54 11.05
CA ILE A 4 2.36 -6.46 11.25
C ILE A 4 3.76 -6.96 10.95
N ALA A 5 4.45 -6.31 10.01
CA ALA A 5 5.86 -6.53 9.73
C ALA A 5 6.72 -5.35 10.17
N THR A 6 7.96 -5.59 10.56
CA THR A 6 8.91 -4.52 10.87
C THR A 6 9.88 -4.34 9.70
N VAL A 7 9.90 -3.15 9.12
CA VAL A 7 10.86 -2.77 8.06
C VAL A 7 12.18 -2.37 8.70
N LYS A 8 13.27 -3.01 8.27
CA LYS A 8 14.62 -2.78 8.80
C LYS A 8 15.55 -2.31 7.70
N ALA A 9 16.35 -1.28 7.97
CA ALA A 9 17.46 -0.91 7.13
C ALA A 9 18.70 -1.75 7.48
N PRO A 10 19.59 -2.04 6.52
CA PRO A 10 20.88 -2.66 6.82
C PRO A 10 21.67 -1.81 7.82
N LYS A 11 22.34 -2.47 8.77
CA LYS A 11 23.14 -1.78 9.79
C LYS A 11 24.23 -0.89 9.19
N SER A 12 24.76 -1.26 8.01
CA SER A 12 25.77 -0.51 7.27
C SER A 12 25.33 0.91 6.88
N LEU A 13 24.02 1.13 6.68
CA LEU A 13 23.50 2.44 6.26
C LEU A 13 23.27 3.41 7.42
N LYS A 14 23.35 2.97 8.67
CA LYS A 14 23.12 3.79 9.88
C LYS A 14 21.85 4.67 9.80
N LEU A 15 20.81 4.17 9.09
CA LEU A 15 19.57 4.89 8.87
C LEU A 15 18.50 4.52 9.91
N VAL A 16 17.81 5.52 10.41
CA VAL A 16 16.62 5.34 11.25
C VAL A 16 15.39 5.49 10.36
N ILE A 17 14.53 4.46 10.34
CA ILE A 17 13.25 4.50 9.67
C ILE A 17 12.24 5.10 10.66
N ALA A 18 11.65 6.24 10.34
CA ALA A 18 10.75 6.94 11.24
C ALA A 18 9.49 6.14 11.60
N ARG A 19 8.97 5.35 10.65
CA ARG A 19 7.79 4.50 10.83
C ARG A 19 8.08 3.09 10.34
N PRO A 20 8.76 2.25 11.16
CA PRO A 20 9.18 0.92 10.74
C PRO A 20 8.09 -0.14 10.84
N GLN A 21 6.99 0.12 11.55
CA GLN A 21 5.93 -0.86 11.76
C GLN A 21 4.96 -0.81 10.58
N TRP A 22 5.02 -1.80 9.72
CA TRP A 22 4.17 -1.93 8.55
C TRP A 22 2.97 -2.81 8.88
N HIS A 23 1.81 -2.23 8.84
CA HIS A 23 0.53 -2.86 9.05
C HIS A 23 -0.15 -3.14 7.71
N LEU A 24 -0.61 -4.38 7.50
CA LEU A 24 -1.34 -4.79 6.32
C LEU A 24 -2.60 -5.55 6.69
N MET A 25 -3.74 -5.11 6.14
CA MET A 25 -4.98 -5.87 6.15
C MET A 25 -5.30 -6.32 4.73
N VAL A 26 -5.81 -7.54 4.58
CA VAL A 26 -6.22 -8.12 3.30
C VAL A 26 -7.64 -8.64 3.42
N ASP A 27 -8.52 -8.14 2.56
CA ASP A 27 -9.85 -8.70 2.40
C ASP A 27 -9.78 -10.03 1.62
N GLU A 28 -10.38 -11.08 2.18
CA GLU A 28 -10.28 -12.42 1.59
C GLU A 28 -11.03 -12.53 0.26
N ALA A 29 -12.20 -11.90 0.16
CA ALA A 29 -13.07 -12.05 -1.00
C ALA A 29 -12.49 -11.35 -2.23
N THR A 30 -12.03 -10.10 -2.09
CA THR A 30 -11.56 -9.28 -3.20
C THR A 30 -10.04 -9.26 -3.33
N GLY A 31 -9.32 -9.69 -2.29
CA GLY A 31 -7.86 -9.51 -2.19
C GLY A 31 -7.42 -8.05 -2.08
N MET A 32 -8.34 -7.16 -1.71
CA MET A 32 -8.04 -5.73 -1.49
C MET A 32 -7.12 -5.57 -0.29
N LYS A 33 -6.14 -4.68 -0.40
CA LYS A 33 -5.08 -4.50 0.60
C LYS A 33 -5.10 -3.09 1.18
N PHE A 34 -5.09 -3.00 2.51
CA PHE A 34 -5.01 -1.74 3.24
C PHE A 34 -3.67 -1.69 3.98
N SER A 35 -2.80 -0.78 3.55
CA SER A 35 -1.45 -0.63 4.07
C SER A 35 -1.33 0.66 4.88
N ALA A 36 -0.62 0.59 6.01
CA ALA A 36 -0.29 1.75 6.84
C ALA A 36 1.05 1.53 7.55
N PHE A 37 1.71 2.63 7.94
CA PHE A 37 3.00 2.60 8.64
C PHE A 37 2.94 3.43 9.91
N TYR A 38 3.50 2.88 10.99
CA TYR A 38 3.49 3.48 12.32
C TYR A 38 4.88 3.51 12.93
N GLU A 39 5.08 4.40 13.90
CA GLU A 39 6.34 4.49 14.63
C GLU A 39 6.52 3.30 15.57
N LYS A 40 5.49 3.00 16.35
CA LYS A 40 5.48 1.91 17.32
C LYS A 40 4.34 0.94 17.05
N LYS A 41 4.47 -0.30 17.51
CA LYS A 41 3.42 -1.31 17.36
C LYS A 41 2.12 -0.93 18.09
N ASN A 42 2.22 -0.30 19.26
CA ASN A 42 1.05 0.11 20.01
C ASN A 42 0.24 1.23 19.32
N ASP A 43 0.88 2.04 18.46
CA ASP A 43 0.22 3.11 17.72
C ASP A 43 -0.75 2.58 16.64
N ILE A 44 -0.76 1.28 16.40
CA ILE A 44 -1.59 0.61 15.38
C ILE A 44 -3.02 0.42 15.87
N VAL A 45 -3.23 0.25 17.17
CA VAL A 45 -4.47 -0.28 17.76
C VAL A 45 -5.68 0.62 17.46
N GLU A 46 -5.65 1.86 17.89
CA GLU A 46 -6.78 2.80 17.69
C GLU A 46 -7.02 3.14 16.22
N PRO A 47 -6.01 3.50 15.39
CA PRO A 47 -6.21 3.73 13.96
C PRO A 47 -6.78 2.52 13.22
N THR A 48 -6.48 1.30 13.67
CA THR A 48 -7.05 0.07 13.09
C THR A 48 -8.54 -0.03 13.42
N CYS A 49 -8.97 0.24 14.66
CA CYS A 49 -10.39 0.30 15.01
C CYS A 49 -11.13 1.35 14.17
N VAL A 50 -10.59 2.58 14.05
CA VAL A 50 -11.15 3.63 13.20
C VAL A 50 -11.28 3.16 11.75
N LYS A 51 -10.25 2.48 11.24
CA LYS A 51 -10.27 1.97 9.86
C LYS A 51 -11.31 0.88 9.68
N LEU A 52 -11.40 -0.09 10.59
CA LEU A 52 -12.37 -1.19 10.53
C LEU A 52 -13.80 -0.66 10.60
N ASN A 53 -14.10 0.33 11.46
CA ASN A 53 -15.42 0.97 11.48
C ASN A 53 -15.77 1.61 10.15
N LYS A 54 -14.86 2.41 9.57
CA LYS A 54 -15.08 3.03 8.25
C LYS A 54 -15.28 1.99 7.15
N LEU A 55 -14.61 0.85 7.22
CA LEU A 55 -14.79 -0.24 6.27
C LEU A 55 -16.15 -0.91 6.46
N ALA A 56 -16.59 -1.09 7.70
CA ALA A 56 -17.92 -1.63 8.02
C ALA A 56 -19.05 -0.70 7.56
N ASP A 57 -18.89 0.61 7.75
CA ASP A 57 -19.87 1.62 7.28
C ASP A 57 -20.03 1.60 5.76
N ASN A 58 -18.94 1.36 5.01
CA ASN A 58 -18.94 1.43 3.55
C ASN A 58 -19.29 0.10 2.86
N ALA A 59 -18.81 -1.01 3.37
CA ALA A 59 -18.89 -2.33 2.72
C ALA A 59 -19.76 -3.35 3.48
N GLY A 60 -20.35 -2.94 4.60
CA GLY A 60 -21.12 -3.80 5.48
C GLY A 60 -20.29 -4.43 6.60
N GLU A 61 -20.96 -5.19 7.45
CA GLU A 61 -20.40 -5.76 8.69
C GLU A 61 -19.17 -6.66 8.41
N ILE A 62 -18.07 -6.37 9.09
CA ILE A 62 -16.87 -7.25 9.09
C ILE A 62 -17.14 -8.40 10.04
N LYS A 63 -17.47 -9.57 9.50
CA LYS A 63 -17.85 -10.75 10.30
C LYS A 63 -16.68 -11.42 10.99
N HIS A 64 -15.53 -11.51 10.32
CA HIS A 64 -14.34 -12.22 10.79
C HIS A 64 -13.09 -11.36 10.61
N LEU A 65 -12.21 -11.38 11.62
CA LEU A 65 -10.87 -10.82 11.55
C LEU A 65 -9.88 -11.89 12.02
N ARG A 66 -8.98 -12.32 11.13
CA ARG A 66 -7.93 -13.27 11.46
C ARG A 66 -6.61 -12.56 11.68
N GLN A 67 -5.95 -12.86 12.80
CA GLN A 67 -4.71 -12.25 13.24
C GLN A 67 -3.87 -13.23 14.08
N ASP A 68 -2.59 -12.91 14.31
CA ASP A 68 -1.77 -13.65 15.25
C ASP A 68 -2.05 -13.27 16.73
N ASN A 69 -1.42 -13.98 17.67
CA ASN A 69 -1.56 -13.75 19.12
C ASN A 69 -0.56 -12.72 19.66
N ALA A 70 -0.06 -11.78 18.85
CA ALA A 70 0.81 -10.72 19.35
C ALA A 70 0.10 -9.80 20.34
N GLY A 71 0.86 -9.18 21.26
CA GLY A 71 0.29 -8.38 22.35
C GLY A 71 -0.54 -7.20 21.87
N GLU A 72 -0.11 -6.53 20.80
CA GLU A 72 -0.84 -5.46 20.13
C GLU A 72 -2.18 -5.93 19.55
N ASN A 73 -2.24 -7.16 19.04
CA ASN A 73 -3.45 -7.76 18.46
C ASN A 73 -4.46 -8.14 19.54
N LEU A 74 -3.98 -8.60 20.69
CA LEU A 74 -4.83 -8.84 21.87
C LEU A 74 -5.42 -7.53 22.41
N THR A 75 -4.64 -6.45 22.38
CA THR A 75 -5.11 -5.10 22.78
C THR A 75 -6.16 -4.58 21.79
N LEU A 76 -5.94 -4.78 20.48
CA LEU A 76 -6.91 -4.46 19.45
C LEU A 76 -8.24 -5.20 19.69
N ALA A 77 -8.18 -6.49 19.95
CA ALA A 77 -9.37 -7.30 20.22
C ALA A 77 -10.19 -6.78 21.42
N LYS A 78 -9.50 -6.41 22.52
CA LYS A 78 -10.14 -5.82 23.71
C LYS A 78 -10.79 -4.48 23.37
N LEU A 79 -10.12 -3.62 22.59
CA LEU A 79 -10.65 -2.33 22.20
C LEU A 79 -11.89 -2.47 21.30
N MET A 80 -11.86 -3.37 20.31
CA MET A 80 -12.99 -3.65 19.42
C MET A 80 -14.25 -4.10 20.18
N GLY A 81 -14.08 -4.87 21.26
CA GLY A 81 -15.17 -5.32 22.13
C GLY A 81 -15.61 -4.31 23.18
N SER A 82 -14.94 -3.15 23.31
CA SER A 82 -15.25 -2.14 24.31
C SER A 82 -16.58 -1.41 24.04
N ARG A 83 -17.09 -0.66 25.04
CA ARG A 83 -18.35 0.10 24.90
C ARG A 83 -18.30 1.16 23.80
N ASP A 84 -17.14 1.70 23.52
CA ASP A 84 -16.96 2.79 22.55
C ASP A 84 -17.03 2.30 21.10
N TRP A 85 -16.57 1.08 20.84
CA TRP A 85 -16.50 0.53 19.49
C TRP A 85 -17.61 -0.48 19.17
N LYS A 86 -17.98 -1.37 20.11
CA LYS A 86 -19.06 -2.37 20.02
C LYS A 86 -19.08 -3.17 18.70
N MET A 87 -17.91 -3.48 18.18
CA MET A 87 -17.80 -4.23 16.93
C MET A 87 -18.20 -5.71 17.17
N LYS A 88 -19.09 -6.22 16.33
CA LYS A 88 -19.55 -7.63 16.38
C LYS A 88 -18.63 -8.59 15.62
N THR A 89 -17.44 -8.14 15.25
CA THR A 89 -16.46 -8.92 14.50
C THR A 89 -15.94 -10.09 15.34
N LYS A 90 -16.06 -11.30 14.81
CA LYS A 90 -15.43 -12.50 15.41
C LYS A 90 -13.93 -12.46 15.13
N ILE A 91 -13.12 -12.49 16.19
CA ILE A 91 -11.67 -12.52 16.07
C ILE A 91 -11.20 -13.97 16.09
N GLU A 92 -10.43 -14.36 15.08
CA GLU A 92 -9.82 -15.67 14.94
C GLU A 92 -8.30 -15.53 15.07
N TYR A 93 -7.75 -16.26 16.05
CA TYR A 93 -6.31 -16.26 16.26
C TYR A 93 -5.65 -17.43 15.54
N THR A 94 -4.52 -17.17 14.90
CA THR A 94 -3.69 -18.23 14.32
C THR A 94 -2.96 -18.99 15.42
N ALA A 95 -2.83 -20.31 15.29
CA ALA A 95 -2.07 -21.12 16.22
C ALA A 95 -0.57 -20.79 16.11
N LYS A 96 0.14 -20.86 17.23
CA LYS A 96 1.59 -20.60 17.27
C LYS A 96 2.32 -21.60 16.38
N GLY A 97 3.17 -21.07 15.48
CA GLY A 97 3.95 -21.92 14.56
C GLY A 97 3.19 -22.41 13.31
N THR A 98 2.03 -21.84 13.02
CA THR A 98 1.25 -22.18 11.81
C THR A 98 1.11 -20.97 10.87
N PRO A 99 2.16 -20.55 10.16
CA PRO A 99 2.13 -19.38 9.26
C PRO A 99 1.08 -19.55 8.15
N GLN A 100 0.76 -20.77 7.72
CA GLN A 100 -0.24 -21.04 6.71
C GLN A 100 -1.63 -20.47 7.04
N GLN A 101 -1.95 -20.27 8.33
CA GLN A 101 -3.23 -19.73 8.76
C GLN A 101 -3.36 -18.22 8.52
N ASN A 102 -2.24 -17.49 8.32
CA ASN A 102 -2.22 -16.05 7.97
C ASN A 102 -1.62 -15.78 6.59
N HIS A 103 -1.64 -16.79 5.71
CA HIS A 103 -0.95 -16.77 4.41
C HIS A 103 -1.34 -15.59 3.50
N LEU A 104 -2.57 -15.08 3.58
CA LEU A 104 -3.00 -13.96 2.75
C LEU A 104 -2.32 -12.65 3.15
N ALA A 105 -2.11 -12.42 4.44
CA ALA A 105 -1.36 -11.26 4.91
C ALA A 105 0.13 -11.38 4.54
N GLU A 106 0.75 -12.55 4.74
CA GLU A 106 2.15 -12.83 4.36
C GLU A 106 2.37 -12.66 2.85
N LEU A 107 1.50 -13.24 2.02
CA LEU A 107 1.52 -13.07 0.57
C LEU A 107 1.32 -11.60 0.18
N GLY A 108 0.46 -10.89 0.89
CA GLY A 108 0.23 -9.46 0.73
C GLY A 108 1.51 -8.65 0.95
N PHE A 109 2.22 -8.88 2.05
CA PHE A 109 3.52 -8.24 2.33
C PHE A 109 4.54 -8.51 1.24
N THR A 110 4.70 -9.79 0.87
CA THR A 110 5.65 -10.20 -0.17
C THR A 110 5.36 -9.52 -1.50
N THR A 111 4.09 -9.51 -1.91
CA THR A 111 3.65 -8.91 -3.18
C THR A 111 3.89 -7.40 -3.20
N ILE A 112 3.43 -6.68 -2.16
CA ILE A 112 3.58 -5.22 -2.10
C ILE A 112 5.06 -4.83 -1.97
N ALA A 113 5.86 -5.55 -1.17
CA ALA A 113 7.30 -5.29 -1.03
C ALA A 113 8.04 -5.50 -2.36
N ALA A 114 7.74 -6.57 -3.11
CA ALA A 114 8.35 -6.83 -4.40
C ALA A 114 8.01 -5.74 -5.43
N ARG A 115 6.73 -5.35 -5.52
CA ARG A 115 6.28 -4.27 -6.40
C ARG A 115 6.86 -2.92 -6.00
N THR A 116 6.98 -2.65 -4.70
CA THR A 116 7.62 -1.42 -4.19
C THR A 116 9.08 -1.34 -4.62
N ARG A 117 9.86 -2.44 -4.48
CA ARG A 117 11.24 -2.50 -4.96
C ARG A 117 11.35 -2.28 -6.46
N ALA A 118 10.50 -2.95 -7.26
CA ALA A 118 10.46 -2.77 -8.72
C ALA A 118 10.15 -1.31 -9.10
N THR A 119 9.19 -0.68 -8.43
CA THR A 119 8.83 0.72 -8.63
C THR A 119 9.98 1.67 -8.30
N MET A 120 10.68 1.44 -7.19
CA MET A 120 11.85 2.23 -6.80
C MET A 120 13.01 2.07 -7.80
N ASN A 121 13.22 0.85 -8.33
CA ASN A 121 14.22 0.61 -9.36
C ASN A 121 13.87 1.38 -10.65
N ARG A 122 12.62 1.31 -11.10
CA ARG A 122 12.14 2.05 -12.28
C ARG A 122 12.30 3.57 -12.12
N ALA A 123 12.05 4.08 -10.92
CA ALA A 123 12.17 5.50 -10.60
C ALA A 123 13.62 5.94 -10.33
N ASN A 124 14.61 5.05 -10.46
CA ASN A 124 16.03 5.29 -10.19
C ASN A 124 16.29 5.86 -8.78
N ILE A 125 15.47 5.50 -7.79
CA ILE A 125 15.60 6.03 -6.42
C ILE A 125 16.91 5.53 -5.81
N PRO A 126 17.80 6.44 -5.35
CA PRO A 126 19.08 6.06 -4.72
C PRO A 126 18.88 5.17 -3.50
N THR A 127 19.82 4.26 -3.25
CA THR A 127 19.70 3.24 -2.20
C THR A 127 19.45 3.84 -0.81
N GLU A 128 20.13 4.94 -0.47
CA GLU A 128 19.95 5.65 0.81
C GLU A 128 18.57 6.27 0.99
N MET A 129 17.90 6.62 -0.12
CA MET A 129 16.55 7.19 -0.11
C MET A 129 15.46 6.12 -0.04
N ARG A 130 15.74 4.88 -0.48
CA ARG A 130 14.75 3.81 -0.56
C ARG A 130 14.11 3.50 0.78
N TYR A 131 14.91 3.45 1.84
CA TYR A 131 14.40 3.15 3.19
C TYR A 131 13.57 4.30 3.78
N LYS A 132 13.88 5.55 3.42
CA LYS A 132 13.09 6.73 3.82
C LYS A 132 11.74 6.78 3.11
N LEU A 133 11.71 6.41 1.83
CA LEU A 133 10.52 6.47 0.98
C LEU A 133 9.72 5.17 0.95
N PHE A 134 10.24 4.08 1.54
CA PHE A 134 9.60 2.76 1.46
C PHE A 134 8.13 2.81 1.87
N GLY A 135 7.82 3.40 3.01
CA GLY A 135 6.45 3.47 3.53
C GLY A 135 5.49 4.25 2.62
N GLU A 136 5.93 5.39 2.09
CA GLU A 136 5.12 6.21 1.18
C GLU A 136 4.84 5.46 -0.13
N ILE A 137 5.87 4.86 -0.71
CA ILE A 137 5.74 4.15 -1.98
C ILE A 137 4.95 2.85 -1.79
N ALA A 138 5.18 2.08 -0.72
CA ALA A 138 4.44 0.86 -0.43
C ALA A 138 2.93 1.13 -0.24
N ASN A 139 2.57 2.20 0.47
CA ASN A 139 1.18 2.63 0.59
C ASN A 139 0.56 2.98 -0.76
N THR A 140 1.32 3.63 -1.63
CA THR A 140 0.85 3.98 -2.98
C THR A 140 0.73 2.75 -3.88
N VAL A 141 1.69 1.83 -3.82
CA VAL A 141 1.64 0.55 -4.52
C VAL A 141 0.41 -0.27 -4.06
N ALA A 142 0.11 -0.30 -2.77
CA ALA A 142 -1.09 -0.96 -2.25
C ALA A 142 -2.38 -0.30 -2.78
N LYS A 143 -2.43 1.05 -2.87
CA LYS A 143 -3.56 1.77 -3.50
C LYS A 143 -3.70 1.43 -4.98
N VAL A 144 -2.60 1.38 -5.74
CA VAL A 144 -2.63 1.01 -7.16
C VAL A 144 -3.02 -0.46 -7.35
N ASP A 145 -2.61 -1.37 -6.44
CA ASP A 145 -3.02 -2.78 -6.44
C ASP A 145 -4.55 -2.94 -6.34
N MET A 146 -5.26 -2.01 -5.72
CA MET A 146 -6.74 -2.01 -5.66
C MET A 146 -7.40 -1.87 -7.03
N LEU A 147 -6.69 -1.32 -8.04
CA LEU A 147 -7.16 -1.20 -9.42
C LEU A 147 -6.93 -2.47 -10.24
N THR A 148 -6.35 -3.53 -9.67
CA THR A 148 -6.20 -4.82 -10.35
C THR A 148 -7.58 -5.40 -10.63
N VAL A 149 -7.84 -5.71 -11.90
CA VAL A 149 -9.10 -6.35 -12.34
C VAL A 149 -9.08 -7.81 -11.96
N ILE A 150 -10.15 -8.27 -11.31
CA ILE A 150 -10.39 -9.66 -10.92
C ILE A 150 -11.78 -10.10 -11.40
N THR A 151 -11.98 -11.40 -11.49
CA THR A 151 -13.31 -11.97 -11.72
C THR A 151 -13.84 -12.55 -10.41
N LEU A 152 -14.95 -12.01 -9.93
CA LEU A 152 -15.63 -12.48 -8.73
C LEU A 152 -17.12 -12.64 -9.05
N ASN A 153 -17.72 -13.78 -8.72
CA ASN A 153 -19.11 -14.12 -9.00
C ASN A 153 -19.52 -13.90 -10.48
N GLY A 154 -18.58 -14.16 -11.41
CA GLY A 154 -18.80 -13.99 -12.86
C GLY A 154 -18.62 -12.55 -13.38
N GLU A 155 -18.49 -11.56 -12.50
CA GLU A 155 -18.26 -10.16 -12.87
C GLU A 155 -16.77 -9.81 -12.92
N LYS A 156 -16.35 -9.09 -13.96
CA LYS A 156 -14.99 -8.64 -14.17
C LYS A 156 -14.87 -7.15 -13.82
N LYS A 157 -14.38 -6.86 -12.62
CA LYS A 157 -14.22 -5.50 -12.08
C LYS A 157 -12.90 -5.38 -11.34
N THR A 158 -12.48 -4.16 -10.99
CA THR A 158 -11.33 -3.94 -10.11
C THR A 158 -11.64 -4.46 -8.71
N ARG A 159 -10.59 -4.77 -7.92
CA ARG A 159 -10.76 -5.13 -6.48
C ARG A 159 -11.53 -4.05 -5.74
N TYR A 160 -11.26 -2.78 -6.04
CA TYR A 160 -11.93 -1.65 -5.42
C TYR A 160 -13.42 -1.58 -5.78
N GLU A 161 -13.78 -1.79 -7.05
CA GLU A 161 -15.19 -1.82 -7.49
C GLU A 161 -15.96 -2.98 -6.88
N HIS A 162 -15.34 -4.17 -6.76
CA HIS A 162 -15.99 -5.29 -6.04
C HIS A 162 -16.21 -4.98 -4.57
N TYR A 163 -15.33 -4.18 -3.96
CA TYR A 163 -15.40 -3.83 -2.54
C TYR A 163 -16.30 -2.62 -2.25
N GLN A 164 -16.26 -1.57 -3.09
CA GLN A 164 -16.93 -0.28 -2.87
C GLN A 164 -18.06 0.03 -3.87
N GLY A 165 -18.22 -0.75 -4.92
CA GLY A 165 -19.22 -0.54 -5.98
C GLY A 165 -18.86 0.49 -7.04
N ASN A 166 -17.80 1.29 -6.86
CA ASN A 166 -17.34 2.34 -7.79
C ASN A 166 -15.82 2.38 -7.89
N LEU A 167 -15.27 3.13 -8.87
CA LEU A 167 -13.84 3.39 -8.96
C LEU A 167 -13.41 4.47 -7.94
N PRO A 168 -12.18 4.38 -7.40
CA PRO A 168 -11.66 5.44 -6.53
C PRO A 168 -11.32 6.69 -7.36
N GLY A 169 -11.53 7.89 -6.79
CA GLY A 169 -11.29 9.17 -7.48
C GLY A 169 -9.89 9.30 -8.07
N PHE A 170 -8.85 8.78 -7.40
CA PHE A 170 -7.48 8.84 -7.90
C PHE A 170 -7.23 8.02 -9.19
N ALA A 171 -8.13 7.11 -9.56
CA ALA A 171 -7.98 6.30 -10.78
C ALA A 171 -7.95 7.16 -12.06
N ASN A 172 -8.59 8.33 -12.04
CA ASN A 172 -8.58 9.29 -13.16
C ASN A 172 -7.32 10.15 -13.19
N HIS A 173 -6.48 10.10 -12.15
CA HIS A 173 -5.31 10.97 -11.96
C HIS A 173 -4.02 10.17 -11.76
N LEU A 174 -3.91 9.02 -12.43
CA LEU A 174 -2.74 8.15 -12.29
C LEU A 174 -1.48 8.83 -12.81
N ARG A 175 -0.41 8.71 -12.01
CA ARG A 175 0.93 9.21 -12.31
C ARG A 175 1.99 8.16 -11.99
N THR A 176 3.12 8.26 -12.64
CA THR A 176 4.24 7.37 -12.40
C THR A 176 4.97 7.75 -11.11
N ILE A 177 5.08 6.83 -10.15
CA ILE A 177 5.83 7.06 -8.91
C ILE A 177 7.28 7.38 -9.26
N GLY A 178 7.84 8.44 -8.64
CA GLY A 178 9.17 8.96 -8.95
C GLY A 178 9.18 10.08 -10.00
N GLU A 179 8.04 10.39 -10.61
CA GLU A 179 7.92 11.50 -11.57
C GLU A 179 8.19 12.84 -10.88
N ALA A 180 8.90 13.73 -11.59
CA ALA A 180 9.19 15.08 -11.13
C ALA A 180 8.02 16.02 -11.39
N GLY A 181 7.69 16.84 -10.40
CA GLY A 181 6.72 17.91 -10.52
C GLY A 181 7.13 19.12 -9.72
N THR A 182 6.88 20.31 -10.28
CA THR A 182 7.10 21.57 -9.57
C THR A 182 5.88 21.93 -8.74
N VAL A 183 6.07 22.02 -7.43
CA VAL A 183 5.03 22.34 -6.44
C VAL A 183 5.19 23.78 -6.01
N ARG A 184 4.09 24.54 -5.96
CA ARG A 184 4.10 25.91 -5.49
C ARG A 184 4.37 25.98 -3.99
N ILE A 185 5.42 26.70 -3.61
CA ILE A 185 5.70 27.06 -2.22
C ILE A 185 5.20 28.47 -1.98
N GLY A 186 4.47 28.71 -0.90
CA GLY A 186 3.89 29.93 -0.42
C GLY A 186 4.32 31.28 -1.02
N LYS A 187 3.87 32.38 -0.45
CA LYS A 187 4.16 33.76 -0.93
C LYS A 187 5.60 34.16 -0.56
N ASN A 188 6.57 33.71 -1.33
CA ASN A 188 7.94 34.24 -1.25
C ASN A 188 8.04 35.42 -2.21
N GLY A 189 8.10 36.65 -1.76
CA GLY A 189 8.37 37.88 -2.51
C GLY A 189 8.18 37.87 -4.06
N LYS A 190 8.20 39.02 -4.71
CA LYS A 190 7.94 39.12 -6.16
C LYS A 190 9.04 38.51 -7.06
N VAL A 191 10.27 38.38 -6.54
CA VAL A 191 11.48 38.03 -7.31
C VAL A 191 11.99 36.60 -7.04
N LYS A 192 11.54 35.97 -5.95
CA LYS A 192 11.99 34.59 -5.59
C LYS A 192 11.16 33.54 -6.31
N ASP A 193 11.82 32.42 -6.65
CA ASP A 193 11.15 31.25 -7.20
C ASP A 193 10.00 30.81 -6.29
N ARG A 194 8.86 30.58 -6.91
CA ARG A 194 7.62 30.19 -6.22
C ARG A 194 7.36 28.70 -6.29
N GLY A 195 8.22 27.94 -6.93
CA GLY A 195 8.08 26.52 -7.12
C GLY A 195 9.35 25.76 -6.72
N VAL A 196 9.15 24.56 -6.16
CA VAL A 196 10.23 23.60 -5.89
C VAL A 196 9.92 22.32 -6.62
N THR A 197 10.94 21.77 -7.28
CA THR A 197 10.82 20.45 -7.93
C THR A 197 10.85 19.36 -6.87
N MET A 198 9.82 18.54 -6.85
CA MET A 198 9.61 17.47 -5.89
C MET A 198 9.34 16.15 -6.62
N ILE A 199 9.38 15.06 -5.87
CA ILE A 199 9.15 13.69 -6.34
C ILE A 199 7.73 13.26 -6.01
N PHE A 200 6.99 12.77 -7.00
CA PHE A 200 5.71 12.15 -6.75
C PHE A 200 5.88 10.79 -6.03
N VAL A 201 5.25 10.67 -4.87
CA VAL A 201 5.32 9.46 -4.05
C VAL A 201 3.94 8.84 -3.77
N GLY A 202 2.85 9.53 -4.11
CA GLY A 202 1.52 8.95 -3.93
C GLY A 202 0.36 9.92 -3.94
N TYR A 203 -0.80 9.43 -3.54
CA TYR A 203 -2.06 10.15 -3.50
C TYR A 203 -2.44 10.51 -2.07
N ALA A 204 -2.93 11.72 -1.87
CA ALA A 204 -3.44 12.15 -0.58
C ALA A 204 -4.65 11.30 -0.15
N THR A 205 -4.82 11.14 1.15
CA THR A 205 -6.02 10.56 1.75
C THR A 205 -7.00 11.69 2.08
N GLN A 206 -8.30 11.41 2.01
CA GLN A 206 -9.37 12.40 2.30
C GLN A 206 -9.49 13.54 1.26
N HIS A 207 -9.07 13.29 0.02
CA HIS A 207 -9.23 14.19 -1.13
C HIS A 207 -9.81 13.42 -2.32
N ASP A 208 -10.43 14.14 -3.25
CA ASP A 208 -11.15 13.57 -4.42
C ASP A 208 -10.23 12.94 -5.50
N GLY A 209 -8.98 12.65 -5.17
CA GLY A 209 -8.04 11.96 -6.05
C GLY A 209 -7.10 12.87 -6.84
N ASP A 210 -7.40 14.16 -6.95
CA ASP A 210 -6.61 15.20 -7.62
C ASP A 210 -5.54 15.87 -6.73
N CYS A 211 -5.23 15.27 -5.59
CA CYS A 211 -4.25 15.77 -4.64
C CYS A 211 -3.11 14.76 -4.49
N TRP A 212 -1.92 15.20 -4.81
CA TRP A 212 -0.72 14.35 -4.84
C TRP A 212 0.17 14.56 -3.62
N ARG A 213 0.83 13.50 -3.20
CA ARG A 213 1.87 13.51 -2.17
C ARG A 213 3.22 13.68 -2.85
N MET A 214 3.87 14.80 -2.58
CA MET A 214 5.13 15.20 -3.20
C MET A 214 6.23 15.22 -2.15
N TYR A 215 7.31 14.48 -2.37
CA TYR A 215 8.47 14.45 -1.51
C TYR A 215 9.51 15.47 -1.96
N ASN A 216 9.94 16.32 -1.03
CA ASN A 216 11.02 17.27 -1.25
C ASN A 216 12.34 16.64 -0.78
N PRO A 217 13.31 16.31 -1.69
CA PRO A 217 14.57 15.70 -1.32
C PRO A 217 15.48 16.58 -0.47
N GLU A 218 15.37 17.91 -0.61
CA GLU A 218 16.19 18.87 0.13
C GLU A 218 15.79 18.92 1.61
N THR A 219 14.49 18.94 1.88
CA THR A 219 13.96 19.04 3.26
C THR A 219 13.64 17.69 3.89
N GLY A 220 13.55 16.63 3.09
CA GLY A 220 13.14 15.29 3.54
C GLY A 220 11.66 15.19 3.90
N LYS A 221 10.82 16.16 3.54
CA LYS A 221 9.41 16.22 3.90
C LYS A 221 8.50 15.84 2.73
N VAL A 222 7.36 15.21 3.05
CA VAL A 222 6.26 14.99 2.11
C VAL A 222 5.20 16.06 2.34
N SER A 223 4.79 16.73 1.27
CA SER A 223 3.68 17.69 1.26
C SER A 223 2.55 17.19 0.36
N GLN A 224 1.35 17.72 0.56
CA GLN A 224 0.21 17.47 -0.30
C GLN A 224 -0.05 18.72 -1.15
N SER A 225 -0.31 18.52 -2.45
CA SER A 225 -0.61 19.62 -3.37
C SER A 225 -1.54 19.17 -4.49
N ARG A 226 -2.46 20.05 -4.87
CA ARG A 226 -3.22 19.97 -6.13
C ARG A 226 -2.49 20.72 -7.26
N ASP A 227 -1.77 21.78 -6.91
CA ASP A 227 -1.06 22.63 -7.85
C ASP A 227 0.33 22.04 -8.13
N VAL A 228 0.40 21.11 -9.07
CA VAL A 228 1.64 20.47 -9.51
C VAL A 228 1.80 20.66 -11.01
N ILE A 229 2.90 21.29 -11.43
CA ILE A 229 3.30 21.36 -12.85
C ILE A 229 4.19 20.15 -13.12
N TRP A 230 3.65 19.19 -13.87
CA TRP A 230 4.34 17.95 -14.18
C TRP A 230 5.43 18.16 -15.24
N LEU A 231 6.64 17.65 -14.95
CA LEU A 231 7.78 17.80 -15.85
C LEU A 231 7.90 16.66 -16.86
N ASN A 232 7.02 15.65 -16.80
CA ASN A 232 6.97 14.47 -17.67
C ASN A 232 8.32 13.72 -17.76
N ARG A 233 9.07 13.71 -16.69
CA ARG A 233 10.33 12.97 -16.54
C ARG A 233 10.47 12.44 -15.12
N MET A 234 11.33 11.45 -14.91
CA MET A 234 11.70 11.01 -13.57
C MET A 234 12.54 12.09 -12.88
N TYR A 235 12.43 12.15 -11.54
CA TYR A 235 13.27 13.07 -10.76
C TYR A 235 14.74 12.63 -10.80
N TYR A 236 14.98 11.33 -10.58
CA TYR A 236 16.31 10.75 -10.73
C TYR A 236 16.46 10.18 -12.14
N GLU A 237 17.40 10.72 -12.89
CA GLU A 237 17.76 10.21 -14.21
C GLU A 237 18.59 8.93 -14.08
N LYS A 238 18.52 8.04 -15.08
CA LYS A 238 19.44 6.92 -15.16
C LYS A 238 20.85 7.51 -15.31
N SER A 239 21.75 7.16 -14.41
CA SER A 239 23.17 7.44 -14.64
C SER A 239 23.60 6.68 -15.90
N ASN A 240 24.15 7.38 -16.90
CA ASN A 240 24.65 6.82 -18.16
C ASN A 240 25.93 6.00 -17.99
N ALA A 241 26.07 5.24 -16.90
CA ALA A 241 27.12 4.23 -16.74
C ALA A 241 26.67 2.97 -17.49
N GLY A 242 27.11 2.90 -18.74
CA GLY A 242 27.04 1.81 -19.70
C GLY A 242 26.40 0.49 -19.24
N THR A 243 25.14 0.29 -19.56
CA THR A 243 24.60 -1.04 -19.88
C THR A 243 23.27 -0.83 -20.61
N THR A 244 23.28 -1.06 -21.91
CA THR A 244 22.11 -1.33 -22.72
C THR A 244 21.44 -2.60 -22.20
N ARG A 245 20.57 -2.48 -21.21
CA ARG A 245 19.51 -3.43 -20.96
C ARG A 245 18.22 -2.73 -21.38
N GLU A 246 17.66 -3.17 -22.49
CA GLU A 246 16.24 -2.97 -22.74
C GLU A 246 15.51 -3.64 -21.60
N ASP A 247 15.01 -2.84 -20.64
CA ASP A 247 14.15 -3.34 -19.59
C ASP A 247 12.87 -3.84 -20.28
N PRO A 248 12.51 -5.12 -20.16
CA PRO A 248 11.26 -5.59 -20.72
C PRO A 248 10.13 -4.77 -20.12
N ILE A 249 9.27 -4.25 -20.98
CA ILE A 249 7.98 -3.69 -20.59
C ILE A 249 7.30 -4.78 -19.77
N VAL A 250 7.23 -4.60 -18.46
CA VAL A 250 6.47 -5.51 -17.59
C VAL A 250 5.00 -5.24 -17.88
N VAL A 251 4.51 -5.86 -18.93
CA VAL A 251 3.08 -6.09 -19.12
C VAL A 251 2.68 -6.90 -17.89
N LEU A 252 1.78 -6.36 -17.08
CA LEU A 252 1.18 -7.10 -15.98
C LEU A 252 0.33 -8.22 -16.61
N GLU A 253 0.97 -9.34 -16.93
CA GLU A 253 0.23 -10.56 -17.21
C GLU A 253 -0.49 -10.96 -15.92
N VAL A 254 -1.81 -10.89 -16.01
CA VAL A 254 -2.71 -11.43 -15.01
C VAL A 254 -2.43 -12.92 -14.94
N VAL A 255 -1.76 -13.39 -13.86
CA VAL A 255 -1.61 -14.81 -13.61
C VAL A 255 -3.02 -15.39 -13.46
N LYS A 256 -3.49 -16.11 -14.49
CA LYS A 256 -4.74 -16.88 -14.42
C LYS A 256 -4.62 -17.86 -13.25
N PRO A 257 -5.65 -17.99 -12.40
CA PRO A 257 -5.68 -19.08 -11.42
C PRO A 257 -5.50 -20.41 -12.17
N ARG A 258 -4.64 -21.30 -11.68
CA ARG A 258 -4.54 -22.66 -12.19
C ARG A 258 -5.92 -23.30 -12.10
N GLU A 259 -6.46 -23.79 -13.21
CA GLU A 259 -7.61 -24.68 -13.19
C GLU A 259 -7.22 -25.89 -12.34
N VAL A 260 -7.99 -26.12 -11.29
CA VAL A 260 -7.88 -27.35 -10.50
C VAL A 260 -8.50 -28.45 -11.36
N ASP A 261 -7.68 -29.33 -11.90
CA ASP A 261 -8.14 -30.52 -12.59
C ASP A 261 -9.12 -31.27 -11.71
N LYS A 262 -10.35 -31.40 -12.17
CA LYS A 262 -11.36 -32.24 -11.56
C LYS A 262 -10.86 -33.69 -11.66
N PHE A 263 -10.39 -34.24 -10.55
CA PHE A 263 -10.14 -35.64 -10.46
C PHE A 263 -11.44 -36.43 -10.79
N SER A 264 -11.45 -37.03 -11.94
CA SER A 264 -12.45 -38.01 -12.34
C SER A 264 -12.28 -39.24 -11.45
N ASN A 265 -13.13 -39.37 -10.44
CA ASN A 265 -13.28 -40.61 -9.72
C ASN A 265 -14.05 -41.59 -10.63
N GLY A 266 -13.33 -42.34 -11.45
CA GLY A 266 -13.79 -43.61 -11.99
C GLY A 266 -13.69 -44.67 -10.91
N ARG A 267 -14.79 -45.06 -10.32
CA ARG A 267 -14.94 -46.39 -9.74
C ARG A 267 -15.85 -47.20 -10.66
N GLN A 268 -15.24 -48.12 -11.37
CA GLN A 268 -15.93 -49.29 -11.87
C GLN A 268 -15.69 -50.44 -10.91
N CYS A 269 -16.73 -51.25 -10.74
CA CYS A 269 -16.93 -52.49 -10.00
C CYS A 269 -17.11 -52.39 -8.51
#